data_ce7288b5e4356b6c3606b05d43b21885
#
_entry.id   ce7288b5e4356b6c3606b05d43b21885
#
_cell.length_a   1.000
_cell.length_b   1.000
_cell.length_c   1.000
_cell.angle_alpha   90.00
_cell.angle_beta   90.00
_cell.angle_gamma   90.00
#
_symmetry.space_group_name_H-M   'P 1'
#
loop_
_entity.id
_entity.type
_entity.pdbx_description
1 polymer ?
#
loop_
_entity_poly.entity_id
_entity_poly.type
_entity_poly.pdbx_seq_one_letter_code
_entity_poly.pdbx_strand_id
1 'polypeptide(L)'
;MDLPLAAAASASTWPFAILAIAVAFIILAITKLRMHAFLALILAAFLTGFLTPAFNAASLAKLPSAMLGDAQINSWIAAVELTAVEFGGAAGSISISIGLASIIGLCLMESGSADKVVRRFLAAFGEKRAGLALLASTYVLSIPIFFDTMFMLMVPIARALALRTGKNYLLYIMAICCAGVITHTLTVPHPGPLAMVDNLHVDPGLSLLWGLVAGVLPCLVCYALVRWLAGRLQVPLRETPGAPLSELAQITQKPEGELPGFIASVAPVLLPILLIGLGSFLKVLAGYPGAVSALGGPEIFASISKIGLLLGNKNIALTLGTAIAIVVLARQRRLSLGAVEELLAAPIATAATIIVITAAGGAFGGMLRHAGVGDAIKTVAASYHIDLLLLGWLTAAVLKIAQGSTTVALIATSAIIWPMMDPAANAALPYHPMYVFLATGFGGLCCSWMNDSGFWVVSKLGGLTEKETLKSWTVLLTAISICGLIVVLIASRVLPLA
;
A
#
# COMPACT_ATOMS: atom_id res chain seq x y z
N MET A 1 -35.60 -16.90 46.12
CA MET A 1 -35.47 -17.34 44.72
C MET A 1 -34.66 -16.25 44.01
N ASP A 2 -33.36 -16.25 44.35
CA ASP A 2 -32.42 -15.21 43.92
C ASP A 2 -31.72 -15.68 42.67
N LEU A 3 -31.99 -14.97 41.54
CA LEU A 3 -31.20 -15.05 40.33
C LEU A 3 -29.85 -14.36 40.60
N PRO A 4 -28.71 -15.06 40.46
CA PRO A 4 -27.44 -14.38 40.54
C PRO A 4 -27.31 -13.43 39.37
N LEU A 5 -27.23 -12.13 39.69
CA LEU A 5 -26.70 -11.13 38.75
C LEU A 5 -25.35 -11.64 38.26
N ALA A 6 -25.29 -12.05 36.99
CA ALA A 6 -24.04 -12.30 36.34
C ALA A 6 -23.22 -11.01 36.43
N ALA A 7 -22.17 -11.04 37.25
CA ALA A 7 -21.18 -9.99 37.32
C ALA A 7 -20.70 -9.75 35.89
N ALA A 8 -21.02 -8.59 35.33
CA ALA A 8 -20.40 -8.11 34.10
C ALA A 8 -18.89 -8.14 34.35
N ALA A 9 -18.20 -9.10 33.75
CA ALA A 9 -16.76 -9.17 33.81
C ALA A 9 -16.24 -7.81 33.33
N SER A 10 -15.70 -7.02 34.24
CA SER A 10 -15.09 -5.74 33.94
C SER A 10 -14.02 -6.01 32.87
N ALA A 11 -14.27 -5.57 31.65
CA ALA A 11 -13.32 -5.71 30.57
C ALA A 11 -11.97 -5.17 31.06
N SER A 12 -10.95 -6.02 31.09
CA SER A 12 -9.62 -5.61 31.52
C SER A 12 -9.18 -4.41 30.67
N THR A 13 -8.81 -3.32 31.29
CA THR A 13 -8.27 -2.13 30.58
C THR A 13 -6.81 -2.31 30.20
N TRP A 14 -6.18 -3.40 30.64
CA TRP A 14 -4.77 -3.67 30.44
C TRP A 14 -4.36 -3.77 28.95
N PRO A 15 -5.12 -4.43 28.05
CA PRO A 15 -4.79 -4.44 26.62
C PRO A 15 -4.72 -3.02 26.01
N PHE A 16 -5.55 -2.08 26.46
CA PHE A 16 -5.45 -0.68 26.01
C PHE A 16 -4.19 0.01 26.52
N ALA A 17 -3.76 -0.30 27.74
CA ALA A 17 -2.50 0.19 28.27
C ALA A 17 -1.31 -0.36 27.47
N ILE A 18 -1.31 -1.66 27.12
CA ILE A 18 -0.30 -2.27 26.25
C ILE A 18 -0.26 -1.55 24.90
N LEU A 19 -1.41 -1.35 24.26
CA LEU A 19 -1.50 -0.64 22.98
C LEU A 19 -0.93 0.78 23.08
N ALA A 20 -1.36 1.54 24.09
CA ALA A 20 -0.92 2.92 24.30
C ALA A 20 0.60 3.00 24.54
N ILE A 21 1.15 2.13 25.38
CA ILE A 21 2.59 2.07 25.67
C ILE A 21 3.38 1.71 24.42
N ALA A 22 2.95 0.68 23.67
CA ALA A 22 3.64 0.22 22.47
C ALA A 22 3.62 1.28 21.36
N VAL A 23 2.48 1.95 21.13
CA VAL A 23 2.35 3.04 20.16
C VAL A 23 3.18 4.25 20.58
N ALA A 24 3.12 4.65 21.85
CA ALA A 24 3.96 5.73 22.38
C ALA A 24 5.46 5.41 22.21
N PHE A 25 5.85 4.16 22.48
CA PHE A 25 7.22 3.71 22.25
C PHE A 25 7.63 3.84 20.78
N ILE A 26 6.83 3.38 19.82
CA ILE A 26 7.11 3.51 18.37
C ILE A 26 7.30 4.97 18.00
N ILE A 27 6.37 5.84 18.44
CA ILE A 27 6.44 7.28 18.17
C ILE A 27 7.75 7.87 18.71
N LEU A 28 8.06 7.62 19.98
CA LEU A 28 9.27 8.13 20.61
C LEU A 28 10.54 7.58 19.96
N ALA A 29 10.58 6.27 19.68
CA ALA A 29 11.70 5.60 19.05
C ALA A 29 12.03 6.20 17.67
N ILE A 30 11.01 6.41 16.82
CA ILE A 30 11.22 6.96 15.49
C ILE A 30 11.48 8.47 15.52
N THR A 31 10.68 9.24 16.28
CA THR A 31 10.73 10.72 16.21
C THR A 31 11.83 11.34 17.05
N LYS A 32 12.05 10.84 18.27
CA LYS A 32 13.03 11.41 19.23
C LYS A 32 14.37 10.66 19.19
N LEU A 33 14.34 9.32 19.24
CA LEU A 33 15.55 8.52 19.22
C LEU A 33 16.10 8.30 17.80
N ARG A 34 15.35 8.69 16.76
CA ARG A 34 15.72 8.52 15.35
C ARG A 34 16.07 7.07 15.00
N MET A 35 15.43 6.13 15.66
CA MET A 35 15.62 4.71 15.40
C MET A 35 15.07 4.33 14.03
N HIS A 36 15.76 3.39 13.38
CA HIS A 36 15.27 2.80 12.15
C HIS A 36 13.91 2.10 12.39
N ALA A 37 12.96 2.24 11.47
CA ALA A 37 11.58 1.73 11.63
C ALA A 37 11.55 0.23 11.96
N PHE A 38 12.42 -0.58 11.36
CA PHE A 38 12.58 -2.00 11.66
C PHE A 38 12.82 -2.24 13.16
N LEU A 39 13.82 -1.57 13.74
CA LEU A 39 14.16 -1.74 15.16
C LEU A 39 13.03 -1.27 16.07
N ALA A 40 12.42 -0.11 15.75
CA ALA A 40 11.30 0.42 16.53
C ALA A 40 10.12 -0.55 16.57
N LEU A 41 9.78 -1.18 15.44
CA LEU A 41 8.67 -2.13 15.35
C LEU A 41 8.96 -3.46 16.02
N ILE A 42 10.15 -4.03 15.87
CA ILE A 42 10.54 -5.28 16.54
C ILE A 42 10.61 -5.10 18.06
N LEU A 43 11.21 -4.01 18.53
CA LEU A 43 11.25 -3.72 19.96
C LEU A 43 9.85 -3.44 20.53
N ALA A 44 8.97 -2.81 19.76
CA ALA A 44 7.57 -2.65 20.16
C ALA A 44 6.81 -3.98 20.21
N ALA A 45 7.12 -4.93 19.30
CA ALA A 45 6.57 -6.28 19.34
C ALA A 45 7.03 -7.03 20.60
N PHE A 46 8.32 -7.00 20.93
CA PHE A 46 8.85 -7.57 22.17
C PHE A 46 8.21 -6.93 23.41
N LEU A 47 8.15 -5.59 23.45
CA LEU A 47 7.54 -4.84 24.55
C LEU A 47 6.07 -5.25 24.75
N THR A 48 5.30 -5.35 23.65
CA THR A 48 3.92 -5.85 23.67
C THR A 48 3.84 -7.23 24.29
N GLY A 49 4.72 -8.16 23.86
CA GLY A 49 4.78 -9.51 24.37
C GLY A 49 5.15 -9.58 25.86
N PHE A 50 6.14 -8.80 26.29
CA PHE A 50 6.59 -8.77 27.70
C PHE A 50 5.53 -8.17 28.64
N LEU A 51 4.70 -7.26 28.14
CA LEU A 51 3.58 -6.67 28.88
C LEU A 51 2.33 -7.56 28.87
N THR A 52 2.30 -8.63 28.03
CA THR A 52 1.19 -9.57 27.95
C THR A 52 1.25 -10.53 29.15
N PRO A 53 0.24 -10.56 30.04
CA PRO A 53 0.32 -11.36 31.29
C PRO A 53 0.41 -12.86 31.01
N ALA A 54 -0.32 -13.35 30.02
CA ALA A 54 -0.30 -14.76 29.60
C ALA A 54 -0.78 -14.90 28.15
N PHE A 55 -0.17 -15.80 27.41
CA PHE A 55 -0.61 -16.17 26.06
C PHE A 55 -1.64 -17.31 26.15
N ASN A 56 -2.68 -17.24 25.33
CA ASN A 56 -3.68 -18.29 25.23
C ASN A 56 -3.14 -19.53 24.49
N ALA A 57 -3.84 -20.68 24.62
CA ALA A 57 -3.42 -21.93 23.99
C ALA A 57 -3.28 -21.83 22.47
N ALA A 58 -4.13 -21.04 21.78
CA ALA A 58 -4.06 -20.83 20.35
C ALA A 58 -2.81 -20.04 19.92
N SER A 59 -2.37 -19.08 20.75
CA SER A 59 -1.12 -18.37 20.54
C SER A 59 0.09 -19.30 20.70
N LEU A 60 0.12 -20.05 21.78
CA LEU A 60 1.22 -21.00 22.06
C LEU A 60 1.31 -22.12 21.01
N ALA A 61 0.19 -22.57 20.45
CA ALA A 61 0.17 -23.56 19.37
C ALA A 61 0.87 -23.12 18.07
N LYS A 62 1.15 -21.83 17.91
CA LYS A 62 1.96 -21.31 16.78
C LYS A 62 3.46 -21.49 16.98
N LEU A 63 3.91 -21.77 18.20
CA LEU A 63 5.32 -22.01 18.47
C LEU A 63 5.81 -23.28 17.78
N PRO A 64 7.09 -23.36 17.40
CA PRO A 64 7.67 -24.58 16.86
C PRO A 64 7.42 -25.80 17.78
N SER A 65 7.06 -26.94 17.19
CA SER A 65 6.72 -28.16 17.95
C SER A 65 7.84 -28.60 18.88
N ALA A 66 9.09 -28.34 18.56
CA ALA A 66 10.26 -28.61 19.41
C ALA A 66 10.22 -27.83 20.73
N MET A 67 9.49 -26.73 20.81
CA MET A 67 9.38 -25.91 22.02
C MET A 67 8.12 -26.26 22.85
N LEU A 68 7.09 -26.82 22.24
CA LEU A 68 5.82 -27.10 22.92
C LEU A 68 5.93 -28.16 24.06
N GLY A 69 7.02 -28.94 24.09
CA GLY A 69 7.31 -29.93 25.16
C GLY A 69 8.31 -29.44 26.21
N ASP A 70 8.82 -28.24 26.10
CA ASP A 70 9.83 -27.72 27.03
C ASP A 70 9.17 -27.03 28.24
N ALA A 71 9.32 -27.64 29.40
CA ALA A 71 8.81 -27.11 30.68
C ALA A 71 9.46 -25.74 31.08
N GLN A 72 10.46 -25.28 30.35
CA GLN A 72 11.18 -24.02 30.63
C GLN A 72 10.69 -22.83 29.81
N ILE A 73 9.69 -22.98 28.92
CA ILE A 73 9.14 -21.86 28.18
C ILE A 73 8.34 -20.95 29.13
N ASN A 74 8.97 -19.87 29.55
CA ASN A 74 8.28 -18.79 30.25
C ASN A 74 7.64 -17.82 29.23
N SER A 75 6.73 -16.95 29.72
CA SER A 75 6.01 -15.98 28.90
C SER A 75 6.94 -15.03 28.10
N TRP A 76 8.14 -14.77 28.58
CA TRP A 76 9.08 -13.85 27.91
C TRP A 76 9.77 -14.54 26.71
N ILE A 77 10.16 -15.81 26.88
CA ILE A 77 10.69 -16.60 25.76
C ILE A 77 9.59 -16.78 24.71
N ALA A 78 8.36 -17.13 25.14
CA ALA A 78 7.22 -17.22 24.23
C ALA A 78 6.96 -15.91 23.48
N ALA A 79 7.11 -14.74 24.09
CA ALA A 79 6.95 -13.44 23.45
C ALA A 79 7.99 -13.22 22.33
N VAL A 80 9.25 -13.58 22.57
CA VAL A 80 10.33 -13.45 21.58
C VAL A 80 10.08 -14.40 20.39
N GLU A 81 9.76 -15.65 20.67
CA GLU A 81 9.54 -16.67 19.64
C GLU A 81 8.27 -16.41 18.83
N LEU A 82 7.17 -16.01 19.47
CA LEU A 82 5.97 -15.59 18.75
C LEU A 82 6.24 -14.39 17.85
N THR A 83 7.05 -13.43 18.30
CA THR A 83 7.46 -12.30 17.45
C THR A 83 8.22 -12.79 16.21
N ALA A 84 9.12 -13.76 16.36
CA ALA A 84 9.86 -14.35 15.23
C ALA A 84 8.93 -15.11 14.26
N VAL A 85 7.96 -15.86 14.78
CA VAL A 85 6.95 -16.58 13.98
C VAL A 85 6.09 -15.60 13.18
N GLU A 86 5.55 -14.56 13.83
CA GLU A 86 4.73 -13.54 13.15
C GLU A 86 5.55 -12.74 12.14
N PHE A 87 6.82 -12.44 12.43
CA PHE A 87 7.75 -11.82 11.47
C PHE A 87 7.95 -12.71 10.24
N GLY A 88 8.25 -13.99 10.44
CA GLY A 88 8.46 -14.96 9.36
C GLY A 88 7.22 -15.13 8.49
N GLY A 89 6.04 -15.21 9.11
CA GLY A 89 4.76 -15.30 8.40
C GLY A 89 4.50 -14.06 7.53
N ALA A 90 4.67 -12.87 8.09
CA ALA A 90 4.51 -11.62 7.34
C ALA A 90 5.54 -11.50 6.21
N ALA A 91 6.82 -11.80 6.47
CA ALA A 91 7.86 -11.79 5.43
C ALA A 91 7.52 -12.75 4.29
N GLY A 92 7.11 -13.99 4.59
CA GLY A 92 6.77 -15.00 3.59
C GLY A 92 5.62 -14.58 2.68
N SER A 93 4.62 -13.89 3.22
CA SER A 93 3.42 -13.48 2.46
C SER A 93 3.68 -12.38 1.43
N ILE A 94 4.71 -11.54 1.65
CA ILE A 94 4.93 -10.32 0.84
C ILE A 94 6.21 -10.35 -0.01
N SER A 95 7.23 -11.12 0.38
CA SER A 95 8.59 -11.01 -0.19
C SER A 95 8.63 -11.21 -1.70
N ILE A 96 7.99 -12.24 -2.21
CA ILE A 96 7.99 -12.54 -3.65
C ILE A 96 7.34 -11.37 -4.42
N SER A 97 6.16 -10.92 -3.99
CA SER A 97 5.43 -9.86 -4.66
C SER A 97 6.20 -8.53 -4.67
N ILE A 98 6.81 -8.14 -3.53
CA ILE A 98 7.58 -6.89 -3.42
C ILE A 98 8.86 -6.96 -4.25
N GLY A 99 9.57 -8.10 -4.23
CA GLY A 99 10.77 -8.28 -5.04
C GLY A 99 10.48 -8.16 -6.54
N LEU A 100 9.43 -8.86 -7.02
CA LEU A 100 9.03 -8.82 -8.43
C LEU A 100 8.56 -7.41 -8.86
N ALA A 101 7.78 -6.74 -8.03
CA ALA A 101 7.32 -5.36 -8.31
C ALA A 101 8.50 -4.38 -8.42
N SER A 102 9.52 -4.51 -7.55
CA SER A 102 10.73 -3.69 -7.63
C SER A 102 11.50 -3.89 -8.94
N ILE A 103 11.58 -5.13 -9.41
CA ILE A 103 12.22 -5.46 -10.70
C ILE A 103 11.41 -4.87 -11.86
N ILE A 104 10.08 -5.02 -11.87
CA ILE A 104 9.21 -4.39 -12.89
C ILE A 104 9.47 -2.89 -12.93
N GLY A 105 9.49 -2.21 -11.76
CA GLY A 105 9.74 -0.78 -11.66
C GLY A 105 11.05 -0.36 -12.32
N LEU A 106 12.17 -1.03 -11.99
CA LEU A 106 13.46 -0.76 -12.62
C LEU A 106 13.42 -0.98 -14.15
N CYS A 107 12.86 -2.11 -14.59
CA CYS A 107 12.80 -2.44 -16.01
C CYS A 107 12.01 -1.40 -16.81
N LEU A 108 10.91 -0.89 -16.27
CA LEU A 108 10.11 0.17 -16.93
C LEU A 108 10.89 1.49 -17.04
N MET A 109 11.69 1.82 -16.02
CA MET A 109 12.57 3.00 -16.06
C MET A 109 13.67 2.84 -17.11
N GLU A 110 14.45 1.79 -16.99
CA GLU A 110 15.68 1.58 -17.76
C GLU A 110 15.40 1.29 -19.24
N SER A 111 14.28 0.67 -19.58
CA SER A 111 13.87 0.43 -20.98
C SER A 111 13.29 1.67 -21.68
N GLY A 112 12.93 2.74 -20.94
CA GLY A 112 12.17 3.85 -21.47
C GLY A 112 10.67 3.57 -21.65
N SER A 113 10.18 2.42 -21.15
CA SER A 113 8.75 2.05 -21.22
C SER A 113 7.85 3.08 -20.55
N ALA A 114 8.27 3.58 -19.38
CA ALA A 114 7.50 4.60 -18.67
C ALA A 114 7.42 5.93 -19.45
N ASP A 115 8.52 6.37 -20.09
CA ASP A 115 8.52 7.53 -20.97
C ASP A 115 7.56 7.33 -22.17
N LYS A 116 7.55 6.16 -22.79
CA LYS A 116 6.60 5.81 -23.87
C LYS A 116 5.16 5.94 -23.43
N VAL A 117 4.83 5.43 -22.24
CA VAL A 117 3.46 5.51 -21.68
C VAL A 117 3.07 6.98 -21.47
N VAL A 118 3.92 7.80 -20.83
CA VAL A 118 3.64 9.22 -20.60
C VAL A 118 3.43 9.98 -21.90
N ARG A 119 4.31 9.78 -22.90
CA ARG A 119 4.17 10.44 -24.21
C ARG A 119 2.87 10.06 -24.90
N ARG A 120 2.43 8.80 -24.77
CA ARG A 120 1.16 8.35 -25.35
C ARG A 120 -0.04 9.01 -24.69
N PHE A 121 -0.02 9.15 -23.35
CA PHE A 121 -1.05 9.90 -22.64
C PHE A 121 -1.01 11.40 -23.00
N LEU A 122 0.18 12.01 -23.10
CA LEU A 122 0.31 13.42 -23.56
C LEU A 122 -0.24 13.61 -24.98
N ALA A 123 0.01 12.69 -25.88
CA ALA A 123 -0.55 12.73 -27.24
C ALA A 123 -2.09 12.61 -27.24
N ALA A 124 -2.65 11.75 -26.38
CA ALA A 124 -4.09 11.53 -26.27
C ALA A 124 -4.84 12.71 -25.63
N PHE A 125 -4.29 13.30 -24.57
CA PHE A 125 -4.93 14.41 -23.85
C PHE A 125 -4.61 15.79 -24.44
N GLY A 126 -3.52 15.91 -25.18
CA GLY A 126 -2.98 17.15 -25.71
C GLY A 126 -2.26 18.01 -24.67
N GLU A 127 -1.41 18.94 -25.13
CA GLU A 127 -0.58 19.78 -24.24
C GLU A 127 -1.39 20.67 -23.30
N LYS A 128 -2.58 21.14 -23.72
CA LYS A 128 -3.46 21.96 -22.87
C LYS A 128 -3.93 21.23 -21.62
N ARG A 129 -3.97 19.89 -21.66
CA ARG A 129 -4.38 19.00 -20.56
C ARG A 129 -3.23 18.15 -20.02
N ALA A 130 -2.00 18.62 -20.17
CA ALA A 130 -0.81 17.88 -19.77
C ALA A 130 -0.82 17.44 -18.28
N GLY A 131 -1.40 18.24 -17.39
CA GLY A 131 -1.60 17.83 -15.99
C GLY A 131 -2.48 16.60 -15.83
N LEU A 132 -3.54 16.44 -16.64
CA LEU A 132 -4.37 15.25 -16.67
C LEU A 132 -3.62 14.06 -17.30
N ALA A 133 -2.82 14.30 -18.32
CA ALA A 133 -2.00 13.26 -18.93
C ALA A 133 -0.99 12.69 -17.91
N LEU A 134 -0.32 13.56 -17.14
CA LEU A 134 0.60 13.16 -16.08
C LEU A 134 -0.14 12.42 -14.96
N LEU A 135 -1.31 12.91 -14.54
CA LEU A 135 -2.15 12.23 -13.56
C LEU A 135 -2.51 10.80 -14.01
N ALA A 136 -3.06 10.66 -15.22
CA ALA A 136 -3.53 9.38 -15.74
C ALA A 136 -2.38 8.40 -16.01
N SER A 137 -1.27 8.86 -16.61
CA SER A 137 -0.09 8.03 -16.82
C SER A 137 0.53 7.56 -15.50
N THR A 138 0.61 8.44 -14.50
CA THR A 138 1.10 8.09 -13.17
C THR A 138 0.17 7.10 -12.49
N TYR A 139 -1.14 7.27 -12.59
CA TYR A 139 -2.11 6.35 -12.02
C TYR A 139 -1.92 4.91 -12.50
N VAL A 140 -1.61 4.74 -13.79
CA VAL A 140 -1.34 3.42 -14.37
C VAL A 140 0.07 2.92 -14.01
N LEU A 141 1.09 3.75 -14.18
CA LEU A 141 2.48 3.35 -13.97
C LEU A 141 2.82 3.04 -12.52
N SER A 142 2.18 3.72 -11.56
CA SER A 142 2.46 3.53 -10.15
C SER A 142 1.83 2.27 -9.55
N ILE A 143 1.05 1.48 -10.31
CA ILE A 143 0.48 0.23 -9.80
C ILE A 143 1.57 -0.75 -9.34
N PRO A 144 2.63 -1.06 -10.12
CA PRO A 144 3.73 -1.90 -9.66
C PRO A 144 4.94 -1.11 -9.14
N ILE A 145 4.97 0.22 -9.29
CA ILE A 145 6.15 1.04 -8.98
C ILE A 145 5.91 1.78 -7.67
N PHE A 146 6.84 1.65 -6.72
CA PHE A 146 6.77 2.39 -5.46
C PHE A 146 6.79 3.90 -5.68
N PHE A 147 6.10 4.63 -4.81
CA PHE A 147 5.90 6.07 -4.95
C PHE A 147 7.21 6.83 -5.20
N ASP A 148 8.24 6.58 -4.40
CA ASP A 148 9.51 7.31 -4.50
C ASP A 148 10.17 7.10 -5.88
N THR A 149 10.23 5.85 -6.34
CA THR A 149 10.77 5.47 -7.65
C THR A 149 9.95 6.06 -8.78
N MET A 150 8.62 5.98 -8.69
CA MET A 150 7.71 6.55 -9.67
C MET A 150 7.85 8.09 -9.73
N PHE A 151 7.96 8.74 -8.56
CA PHE A 151 8.15 10.19 -8.51
C PHE A 151 9.49 10.60 -9.13
N MET A 152 10.60 9.91 -8.80
CA MET A 152 11.91 10.14 -9.43
C MET A 152 11.87 10.01 -10.96
N LEU A 153 11.10 9.05 -11.47
CA LEU A 153 10.91 8.85 -12.90
C LEU A 153 10.11 9.98 -13.57
N MET A 154 9.05 10.43 -12.92
CA MET A 154 8.08 11.35 -13.52
C MET A 154 8.49 12.82 -13.38
N VAL A 155 9.25 13.18 -12.34
CA VAL A 155 9.65 14.57 -12.06
C VAL A 155 10.44 15.19 -13.20
N PRO A 156 11.45 14.57 -13.83
CA PRO A 156 12.17 15.14 -14.95
C PRO A 156 11.23 15.48 -16.12
N ILE A 157 10.24 14.64 -16.41
CA ILE A 157 9.25 14.86 -17.46
C ILE A 157 8.37 16.07 -17.13
N ALA A 158 7.89 16.15 -15.87
CA ALA A 158 7.09 17.31 -15.42
C ALA A 158 7.88 18.62 -15.49
N ARG A 159 9.17 18.59 -15.11
CA ARG A 159 10.08 19.75 -15.16
C ARG A 159 10.35 20.19 -16.60
N ALA A 160 10.66 19.24 -17.48
CA ALA A 160 10.88 19.53 -18.89
C ALA A 160 9.61 20.09 -19.57
N LEU A 161 8.44 19.58 -19.22
CA LEU A 161 7.16 20.11 -19.70
C LEU A 161 6.88 21.51 -19.15
N ALA A 162 7.18 21.77 -17.87
CA ALA A 162 7.07 23.10 -17.28
C ALA A 162 8.03 24.11 -17.93
N LEU A 163 9.27 23.70 -18.23
CA LEU A 163 10.25 24.51 -18.95
C LEU A 163 9.73 24.91 -20.35
N ARG A 164 9.17 23.94 -21.09
CA ARG A 164 8.63 24.16 -22.44
C ARG A 164 7.38 25.03 -22.44
N THR A 165 6.48 24.85 -21.45
CA THR A 165 5.22 25.62 -21.39
C THR A 165 5.35 26.95 -20.66
N GLY A 166 6.43 27.16 -19.90
CA GLY A 166 6.68 28.36 -19.08
C GLY A 166 5.72 28.51 -17.89
N LYS A 167 4.90 27.49 -17.57
CA LYS A 167 3.84 27.59 -16.55
C LYS A 167 3.44 26.22 -15.97
N ASN A 168 2.57 26.25 -14.95
CA ASN A 168 1.92 25.07 -14.38
C ASN A 168 2.86 24.07 -13.69
N TYR A 169 4.06 24.47 -13.28
CA TYR A 169 5.03 23.55 -12.67
C TYR A 169 4.44 22.80 -11.45
N LEU A 170 3.88 23.56 -10.49
CA LEU A 170 3.27 22.96 -9.30
C LEU A 170 2.10 22.02 -9.66
N LEU A 171 1.30 22.36 -10.67
CA LEU A 171 0.22 21.51 -11.16
C LEU A 171 0.75 20.15 -11.63
N TYR A 172 1.85 20.14 -12.40
CA TYR A 172 2.42 18.90 -12.92
C TYR A 172 2.97 18.01 -11.81
N ILE A 173 3.74 18.59 -10.89
CA ILE A 173 4.29 17.86 -9.74
C ILE A 173 3.17 17.29 -8.86
N MET A 174 2.17 18.11 -8.50
CA MET A 174 1.09 17.65 -7.62
C MET A 174 0.12 16.69 -8.32
N ALA A 175 -0.04 16.75 -9.64
CA ALA A 175 -0.81 15.75 -10.39
C ALA A 175 -0.16 14.35 -10.32
N ILE A 176 1.18 14.28 -10.44
CA ILE A 176 1.96 13.05 -10.24
C ILE A 176 1.78 12.56 -8.80
N CYS A 177 1.93 13.44 -7.81
CA CYS A 177 1.75 13.09 -6.40
C CYS A 177 0.36 12.54 -6.13
N CYS A 178 -0.70 13.20 -6.62
CA CYS A 178 -2.09 12.82 -6.41
C CYS A 178 -2.36 11.37 -6.86
N ALA A 179 -1.99 11.05 -8.09
CA ALA A 179 -2.18 9.71 -8.63
C ALA A 179 -1.31 8.66 -7.93
N GLY A 180 -0.02 8.98 -7.74
CA GLY A 180 0.96 8.06 -7.19
C GLY A 180 0.68 7.66 -5.75
N VAL A 181 0.26 8.58 -4.87
CA VAL A 181 -0.04 8.23 -3.47
C VAL A 181 -1.31 7.42 -3.33
N ILE A 182 -2.34 7.67 -4.16
CA ILE A 182 -3.59 6.91 -4.14
C ILE A 182 -3.33 5.45 -4.51
N THR A 183 -2.65 5.20 -5.63
CA THR A 183 -2.32 3.83 -6.03
C THR A 183 -1.40 3.17 -5.04
N HIS A 184 -0.39 3.88 -4.51
CA HIS A 184 0.53 3.35 -3.50
C HIS A 184 -0.17 2.86 -2.23
N THR A 185 -1.26 3.51 -1.81
CA THR A 185 -1.95 3.17 -0.55
C THR A 185 -3.12 2.22 -0.72
N LEU A 186 -3.66 2.09 -1.92
CA LEU A 186 -4.88 1.33 -2.16
C LEU A 186 -4.69 0.09 -3.04
N THR A 187 -3.53 -0.09 -3.68
CA THR A 187 -3.38 -1.19 -4.62
C THR A 187 -2.25 -2.15 -4.27
N VAL A 188 -2.52 -3.43 -4.38
CA VAL A 188 -1.45 -4.44 -4.40
C VAL A 188 -0.69 -4.32 -5.74
N PRO A 189 0.62 -4.56 -5.78
CA PRO A 189 1.46 -5.24 -4.79
C PRO A 189 2.23 -4.32 -3.83
N HIS A 190 1.77 -3.11 -3.57
CA HIS A 190 2.45 -2.23 -2.62
C HIS A 190 2.49 -2.81 -1.20
N PRO A 191 3.55 -2.56 -0.41
CA PRO A 191 3.77 -3.23 0.88
C PRO A 191 2.63 -3.02 1.88
N GLY A 192 2.15 -1.79 2.02
CA GLY A 192 1.04 -1.45 2.92
C GLY A 192 -0.26 -2.16 2.55
N PRO A 193 -0.78 -1.97 1.33
CA PRO A 193 -1.96 -2.69 0.82
C PRO A 193 -1.81 -4.21 0.88
N LEU A 194 -0.63 -4.75 0.55
CA LEU A 194 -0.40 -6.18 0.57
C LEU A 194 -0.51 -6.77 1.99
N ALA A 195 0.07 -6.08 2.97
CA ALA A 195 -0.05 -6.47 4.37
C ALA A 195 -1.48 -6.27 4.91
N MET A 196 -2.19 -5.21 4.48
CA MET A 196 -3.62 -5.05 4.81
C MET A 196 -4.47 -6.20 4.27
N VAL A 197 -4.23 -6.62 3.02
CA VAL A 197 -4.91 -7.78 2.41
C VAL A 197 -4.74 -9.03 3.28
N ASP A 198 -3.50 -9.30 3.69
CA ASP A 198 -3.19 -10.46 4.53
C ASP A 198 -3.80 -10.32 5.93
N ASN A 199 -3.70 -9.16 6.57
CA ASN A 199 -4.25 -8.92 7.91
C ASN A 199 -5.78 -8.93 7.95
N LEU A 200 -6.45 -8.34 6.97
CA LEU A 200 -7.91 -8.22 6.91
C LEU A 200 -8.58 -9.39 6.18
N HIS A 201 -7.81 -10.38 5.73
CA HIS A 201 -8.27 -11.56 4.98
C HIS A 201 -9.14 -11.19 3.76
N VAL A 202 -8.76 -10.12 3.06
CA VAL A 202 -9.44 -9.64 1.85
C VAL A 202 -8.78 -10.25 0.61
N ASP A 203 -9.57 -10.52 -0.43
CA ASP A 203 -9.03 -11.04 -1.69
C ASP A 203 -8.11 -10.01 -2.38
N PRO A 204 -6.87 -10.38 -2.76
CA PRO A 204 -5.92 -9.46 -3.39
C PRO A 204 -6.40 -8.85 -4.70
N GLY A 205 -7.17 -9.58 -5.50
CA GLY A 205 -7.67 -9.07 -6.77
C GLY A 205 -8.85 -8.12 -6.57
N LEU A 206 -9.74 -8.41 -5.61
CA LEU A 206 -10.78 -7.48 -5.23
C LEU A 206 -10.18 -6.19 -4.66
N SER A 207 -9.14 -6.28 -3.82
CA SER A 207 -8.46 -5.09 -3.28
C SER A 207 -7.78 -4.26 -4.36
N LEU A 208 -7.17 -4.91 -5.36
CA LEU A 208 -6.60 -4.22 -6.52
C LEU A 208 -7.68 -3.49 -7.32
N LEU A 209 -8.76 -4.18 -7.69
CA LEU A 209 -9.83 -3.60 -8.51
C LEU A 209 -10.57 -2.48 -7.77
N TRP A 210 -11.00 -2.72 -6.54
CA TRP A 210 -11.69 -1.70 -5.74
C TRP A 210 -10.78 -0.57 -5.30
N GLY A 211 -9.50 -0.84 -5.04
CA GLY A 211 -8.51 0.21 -4.77
C GLY A 211 -8.36 1.17 -5.96
N LEU A 212 -8.29 0.62 -7.18
CA LEU A 212 -8.25 1.42 -8.39
C LEU A 212 -9.57 2.19 -8.61
N VAL A 213 -10.72 1.54 -8.49
CA VAL A 213 -12.02 2.20 -8.74
C VAL A 213 -12.30 3.27 -7.68
N ALA A 214 -12.13 2.95 -6.40
CA ALA A 214 -12.39 3.89 -5.30
C ALA A 214 -11.44 5.09 -5.31
N GLY A 215 -10.22 4.92 -5.85
CA GLY A 215 -9.23 5.99 -5.99
C GLY A 215 -9.55 7.02 -7.07
N VAL A 216 -10.34 6.66 -8.10
CA VAL A 216 -10.60 7.55 -9.26
C VAL A 216 -11.28 8.85 -8.84
N LEU A 217 -12.38 8.77 -8.08
CA LEU A 217 -13.14 9.97 -7.70
C LEU A 217 -12.35 10.91 -6.81
N PRO A 218 -11.69 10.46 -5.70
CA PRO A 218 -10.78 11.32 -4.93
C PRO A 218 -9.64 11.90 -5.78
N CYS A 219 -9.10 11.13 -6.72
CA CYS A 219 -8.05 11.58 -7.62
C CYS A 219 -8.50 12.76 -8.49
N LEU A 220 -9.69 12.68 -9.10
CA LEU A 220 -10.25 13.73 -9.94
C LEU A 220 -10.65 14.99 -9.14
N VAL A 221 -11.28 14.80 -7.98
CA VAL A 221 -11.67 15.90 -7.07
C VAL A 221 -10.43 16.63 -6.57
N CYS A 222 -9.41 15.88 -6.12
CA CYS A 222 -8.18 16.49 -5.62
C CYS A 222 -7.32 17.06 -6.75
N TYR A 223 -7.42 16.58 -7.99
CA TYR A 223 -6.82 17.25 -9.13
C TYR A 223 -7.43 18.65 -9.37
N ALA A 224 -8.73 18.84 -9.16
CA ALA A 224 -9.34 20.17 -9.20
C ALA A 224 -8.79 21.08 -8.08
N LEU A 225 -8.60 20.54 -6.87
CA LEU A 225 -7.91 21.24 -5.77
C LEU A 225 -6.47 21.61 -6.16
N VAL A 226 -5.72 20.70 -6.78
CA VAL A 226 -4.35 20.94 -7.26
C VAL A 226 -4.32 22.09 -8.27
N ARG A 227 -5.26 22.14 -9.21
CA ARG A 227 -5.38 23.25 -10.17
C ARG A 227 -5.60 24.58 -9.47
N TRP A 228 -6.47 24.61 -8.47
CA TRP A 228 -6.74 25.80 -7.68
C TRP A 228 -5.52 26.23 -6.86
N LEU A 229 -4.83 25.30 -6.21
CA LEU A 229 -3.59 25.55 -5.47
C LEU A 229 -2.49 26.10 -6.39
N ALA A 230 -2.28 25.48 -7.55
CA ALA A 230 -1.28 25.92 -8.53
C ALA A 230 -1.54 27.33 -9.08
N GLY A 231 -2.80 27.74 -9.15
CA GLY A 231 -3.17 29.12 -9.52
C GLY A 231 -2.83 30.15 -8.42
N ARG A 232 -2.78 29.72 -7.16
CA ARG A 232 -2.49 30.60 -6.00
C ARG A 232 -1.05 30.55 -5.53
N LEU A 233 -0.41 29.38 -5.62
CA LEU A 233 0.97 29.16 -5.22
C LEU A 233 1.85 29.17 -6.47
N GLN A 234 2.46 30.32 -6.75
CA GLN A 234 3.43 30.46 -7.85
C GLN A 234 4.77 29.89 -7.41
N VAL A 235 5.00 28.62 -7.72
CA VAL A 235 6.27 27.93 -7.43
C VAL A 235 7.16 28.03 -8.68
N PRO A 236 8.32 28.70 -8.61
CA PRO A 236 9.24 28.78 -9.73
C PRO A 236 9.92 27.43 -9.97
N LEU A 237 10.24 27.15 -11.23
CA LEU A 237 11.10 26.02 -11.60
C LEU A 237 12.54 26.31 -11.17
N ARG A 238 13.04 25.58 -10.18
CA ARG A 238 14.41 25.73 -9.64
C ARG A 238 15.30 24.61 -10.13
N GLU A 239 16.60 24.84 -10.15
CA GLU A 239 17.57 23.75 -10.31
C GLU A 239 17.51 22.79 -9.12
N THR A 240 17.69 21.51 -9.37
CA THR A 240 17.77 20.49 -8.34
C THR A 240 19.05 19.68 -8.49
N PRO A 241 19.61 19.14 -7.40
CA PRO A 241 20.79 18.29 -7.46
C PRO A 241 20.57 17.13 -8.44
N GLY A 242 21.49 16.92 -9.38
CA GLY A 242 21.44 15.84 -10.36
C GLY A 242 20.48 16.04 -11.54
N ALA A 243 19.83 17.23 -11.68
CA ALA A 243 18.97 17.54 -12.82
C ALA A 243 19.03 19.03 -13.19
N PRO A 244 20.17 19.50 -13.76
CA PRO A 244 20.31 20.88 -14.23
C PRO A 244 19.31 21.17 -15.35
N LEU A 245 18.84 22.41 -15.41
CA LEU A 245 17.81 22.82 -16.40
C LEU A 245 18.27 22.62 -17.84
N SER A 246 19.56 22.70 -18.11
CA SER A 246 20.17 22.46 -19.43
C SER A 246 20.01 21.02 -19.92
N GLU A 247 20.03 20.03 -19.02
CA GLU A 247 19.87 18.63 -19.37
C GLU A 247 18.40 18.22 -19.53
N LEU A 248 17.49 18.92 -18.86
CA LEU A 248 16.04 18.63 -18.95
C LEU A 248 15.49 18.77 -20.38
N ALA A 249 16.06 19.69 -21.17
CA ALA A 249 15.68 19.86 -22.58
C ALA A 249 16.03 18.62 -23.43
N GLN A 250 17.08 17.90 -23.07
CA GLN A 250 17.52 16.68 -23.78
C GLN A 250 16.67 15.45 -23.44
N ILE A 251 16.12 15.36 -22.22
CA ILE A 251 15.28 14.24 -21.78
C ILE A 251 14.02 14.11 -22.64
N THR A 252 13.44 15.24 -23.05
CA THR A 252 12.25 15.26 -23.93
C THR A 252 12.56 15.03 -25.41
N GLN A 253 13.83 15.05 -25.81
CA GLN A 253 14.27 14.96 -27.21
C GLN A 253 14.59 13.52 -27.65
N LYS A 254 14.53 12.52 -26.76
CA LYS A 254 14.76 11.14 -27.15
C LYS A 254 13.81 10.75 -28.29
N PRO A 255 14.31 10.33 -29.48
CA PRO A 255 13.45 9.99 -30.59
C PRO A 255 12.43 8.92 -30.22
N GLU A 256 11.21 9.04 -30.71
CA GLU A 256 10.14 8.07 -30.39
C GLU A 256 10.49 6.64 -30.87
N GLY A 257 11.30 6.53 -31.92
CA GLY A 257 11.80 5.26 -32.44
C GLY A 257 12.82 4.55 -31.53
N GLU A 258 13.41 5.26 -30.57
CA GLU A 258 14.32 4.70 -29.56
C GLU A 258 13.58 4.21 -28.31
N LEU A 259 12.25 4.34 -28.25
CA LEU A 259 11.43 3.85 -27.16
C LEU A 259 10.77 2.52 -27.54
N PRO A 260 10.50 1.64 -26.58
CA PRO A 260 9.77 0.41 -26.85
C PRO A 260 8.35 0.69 -27.36
N GLY A 261 7.74 -0.28 -28.04
CA GLY A 261 6.34 -0.19 -28.48
C GLY A 261 5.39 -0.01 -27.28
N PHE A 262 4.30 0.73 -27.47
CA PHE A 262 3.36 1.05 -26.37
C PHE A 262 2.82 -0.21 -25.66
N ILE A 263 2.40 -1.23 -26.42
CA ILE A 263 1.89 -2.48 -25.85
C ILE A 263 2.98 -3.18 -25.02
N ALA A 264 4.21 -3.27 -25.53
CA ALA A 264 5.34 -3.84 -24.79
C ALA A 264 5.65 -3.05 -23.52
N SER A 265 5.47 -1.73 -23.54
CA SER A 265 5.68 -0.85 -22.39
C SER A 265 4.63 -1.03 -21.29
N VAL A 266 3.38 -1.31 -21.64
CA VAL A 266 2.26 -1.44 -20.69
C VAL A 266 2.08 -2.89 -20.22
N ALA A 267 2.44 -3.88 -21.04
CA ALA A 267 2.21 -5.29 -20.75
C ALA A 267 2.75 -5.77 -19.39
N PRO A 268 3.94 -5.38 -18.93
CA PRO A 268 4.45 -5.76 -17.60
C PRO A 268 3.55 -5.33 -16.43
N VAL A 269 2.78 -4.26 -16.62
CA VAL A 269 1.85 -3.72 -15.62
C VAL A 269 0.46 -4.32 -15.80
N LEU A 270 -0.04 -4.31 -17.01
CA LEU A 270 -1.43 -4.67 -17.33
C LEU A 270 -1.68 -6.17 -17.21
N LEU A 271 -0.71 -7.01 -17.62
CA LEU A 271 -0.88 -8.46 -17.56
C LEU A 271 -1.10 -8.99 -16.14
N PRO A 272 -0.28 -8.64 -15.12
CA PRO A 272 -0.56 -9.03 -13.75
C PRO A 272 -1.93 -8.59 -13.24
N ILE A 273 -2.36 -7.36 -13.57
CA ILE A 273 -3.68 -6.84 -13.17
C ILE A 273 -4.80 -7.71 -13.74
N LEU A 274 -4.73 -8.01 -15.04
CA LEU A 274 -5.74 -8.84 -15.72
C LEU A 274 -5.77 -10.26 -15.15
N LEU A 275 -4.61 -10.86 -14.90
CA LEU A 275 -4.53 -12.24 -14.37
C LEU A 275 -5.04 -12.32 -12.94
N ILE A 276 -4.64 -11.41 -12.05
CA ILE A 276 -5.11 -11.35 -10.67
C ILE A 276 -6.63 -11.08 -10.65
N GLY A 277 -7.10 -10.15 -11.48
CA GLY A 277 -8.53 -9.87 -11.65
C GLY A 277 -9.33 -11.08 -12.13
N LEU A 278 -8.79 -11.83 -13.11
CA LEU A 278 -9.39 -13.07 -13.58
C LEU A 278 -9.50 -14.13 -12.47
N GLY A 279 -8.43 -14.31 -11.67
CA GLY A 279 -8.46 -15.24 -10.54
C GLY A 279 -9.53 -14.90 -9.53
N SER A 280 -9.68 -13.60 -9.18
CA SER A 280 -10.73 -13.13 -8.26
C SER A 280 -12.13 -13.26 -8.86
N PHE A 281 -12.29 -12.95 -10.14
CA PHE A 281 -13.55 -13.13 -10.86
C PHE A 281 -14.00 -14.59 -10.84
N LEU A 282 -13.10 -15.55 -11.08
CA LEU A 282 -13.41 -16.98 -11.02
C LEU A 282 -13.83 -17.42 -9.60
N LYS A 283 -13.20 -16.88 -8.54
CA LYS A 283 -13.62 -17.16 -7.16
C LYS A 283 -15.05 -16.68 -6.88
N VAL A 284 -15.37 -15.46 -7.29
CA VAL A 284 -16.73 -14.90 -7.17
C VAL A 284 -17.72 -15.74 -7.96
N LEU A 285 -17.37 -16.10 -9.20
CA LEU A 285 -18.24 -16.87 -10.09
C LEU A 285 -18.56 -18.27 -9.54
N ALA A 286 -17.65 -18.88 -8.81
CA ALA A 286 -17.86 -20.17 -8.13
C ALA A 286 -19.03 -20.14 -7.13
N GLY A 287 -19.38 -18.98 -6.58
CA GLY A 287 -20.55 -18.78 -5.72
C GLY A 287 -21.91 -18.73 -6.44
N TYR A 288 -21.92 -18.74 -7.79
CA TYR A 288 -23.14 -18.63 -8.59
C TYR A 288 -23.41 -19.89 -9.42
N PRO A 289 -24.21 -20.88 -8.93
CA PRO A 289 -24.44 -22.15 -9.60
C PRO A 289 -24.96 -22.02 -11.05
N GLY A 290 -25.80 -21.02 -11.34
CA GLY A 290 -26.29 -20.74 -12.68
C GLY A 290 -25.18 -20.35 -13.66
N ALA A 291 -24.21 -19.56 -13.23
CA ALA A 291 -23.06 -19.17 -14.03
C ALA A 291 -22.11 -20.36 -14.26
N VAL A 292 -21.91 -21.18 -13.25
CA VAL A 292 -21.11 -22.43 -13.36
C VAL A 292 -21.75 -23.38 -14.39
N SER A 293 -23.08 -23.54 -14.35
CA SER A 293 -23.81 -24.36 -15.31
C SER A 293 -23.71 -23.82 -16.75
N ALA A 294 -23.78 -22.49 -16.93
CA ALA A 294 -23.62 -21.82 -18.23
C ALA A 294 -22.21 -22.01 -18.84
N LEU A 295 -21.20 -22.22 -18.01
CA LEU A 295 -19.81 -22.48 -18.44
C LEU A 295 -19.50 -23.98 -18.67
N GLY A 296 -20.51 -24.80 -18.81
CA GLY A 296 -20.38 -26.23 -19.12
C GLY A 296 -20.43 -27.17 -17.89
N GLY A 297 -20.87 -26.64 -16.77
CA GLY A 297 -21.06 -27.41 -15.54
C GLY A 297 -19.85 -27.47 -14.60
N PRO A 298 -20.01 -28.08 -13.42
CA PRO A 298 -19.03 -28.07 -12.34
C PRO A 298 -17.65 -28.62 -12.73
N GLU A 299 -17.60 -29.67 -13.55
CA GLU A 299 -16.33 -30.32 -13.93
C GLU A 299 -15.50 -29.46 -14.87
N ILE A 300 -16.13 -28.87 -15.89
CA ILE A 300 -15.46 -27.96 -16.85
C ILE A 300 -15.04 -26.69 -16.10
N PHE A 301 -15.92 -26.14 -15.27
CA PHE A 301 -15.61 -24.96 -14.45
C PHE A 301 -14.43 -25.23 -13.52
N ALA A 302 -14.37 -26.40 -12.85
CA ALA A 302 -13.25 -26.77 -11.98
C ALA A 302 -11.92 -26.83 -12.74
N SER A 303 -11.92 -27.37 -13.95
CA SER A 303 -10.73 -27.45 -14.81
C SER A 303 -10.25 -26.07 -15.24
N ILE A 304 -11.16 -25.20 -15.70
CA ILE A 304 -10.85 -23.79 -16.06
C ILE A 304 -10.35 -23.02 -14.83
N SER A 305 -11.04 -23.19 -13.70
CA SER A 305 -10.71 -22.48 -12.45
C SER A 305 -9.34 -22.89 -11.93
N LYS A 306 -8.93 -24.14 -12.04
CA LYS A 306 -7.61 -24.61 -11.62
C LYS A 306 -6.48 -23.82 -12.32
N ILE A 307 -6.57 -23.65 -13.64
CA ILE A 307 -5.59 -22.88 -14.41
C ILE A 307 -5.75 -21.39 -14.15
N GLY A 308 -6.97 -20.88 -14.17
CA GLY A 308 -7.24 -19.46 -13.97
C GLY A 308 -6.84 -18.97 -12.57
N LEU A 309 -7.04 -19.76 -11.52
CA LEU A 309 -6.59 -19.44 -10.17
C LEU A 309 -5.07 -19.53 -10.02
N LEU A 310 -4.41 -20.45 -10.71
CA LEU A 310 -2.94 -20.51 -10.75
C LEU A 310 -2.37 -19.25 -11.41
N LEU A 311 -2.85 -18.90 -12.60
CA LEU A 311 -2.39 -17.70 -13.29
C LEU A 311 -2.77 -16.41 -12.56
N GLY A 312 -3.92 -16.39 -11.88
CA GLY A 312 -4.39 -15.28 -11.05
C GLY A 312 -3.74 -15.19 -9.67
N ASN A 313 -2.90 -16.15 -9.30
CA ASN A 313 -2.10 -16.03 -8.09
C ASN A 313 -1.16 -14.82 -8.21
N LYS A 314 -1.15 -13.92 -7.20
CA LYS A 314 -0.37 -12.69 -7.22
C LYS A 314 1.10 -12.91 -7.59
N ASN A 315 1.73 -13.96 -7.06
CA ASN A 315 3.14 -14.24 -7.30
C ASN A 315 3.39 -14.72 -8.73
N ILE A 316 2.53 -15.61 -9.28
CA ILE A 316 2.64 -16.10 -10.67
C ILE A 316 2.38 -14.96 -11.66
N ALA A 317 1.32 -14.18 -11.43
CA ALA A 317 0.98 -13.05 -12.29
C ALA A 317 2.13 -12.01 -12.36
N LEU A 318 2.69 -11.65 -11.19
CA LEU A 318 3.84 -10.74 -11.13
C LEU A 318 5.12 -11.36 -11.73
N THR A 319 5.34 -12.66 -11.59
CA THR A 319 6.48 -13.34 -12.25
C THR A 319 6.38 -13.23 -13.78
N LEU A 320 5.20 -13.44 -14.35
CA LEU A 320 4.98 -13.27 -15.78
C LEU A 320 5.19 -11.81 -16.23
N GLY A 321 4.66 -10.85 -15.47
CA GLY A 321 4.90 -9.42 -15.69
C GLY A 321 6.39 -9.06 -15.65
N THR A 322 7.11 -9.58 -14.66
CA THR A 322 8.56 -9.39 -14.51
C THR A 322 9.34 -9.98 -15.67
N ALA A 323 9.00 -11.18 -16.12
CA ALA A 323 9.64 -11.80 -17.27
C ALA A 323 9.48 -10.94 -18.53
N ILE A 324 8.28 -10.40 -18.78
CA ILE A 324 8.05 -9.48 -19.91
C ILE A 324 8.89 -8.21 -19.73
N ALA A 325 8.91 -7.62 -18.53
CA ALA A 325 9.67 -6.40 -18.26
C ALA A 325 11.17 -6.58 -18.53
N ILE A 326 11.75 -7.70 -18.08
CA ILE A 326 13.15 -8.06 -18.33
C ILE A 326 13.42 -8.23 -19.83
N VAL A 327 12.54 -8.95 -20.54
CA VAL A 327 12.69 -9.16 -22.00
C VAL A 327 12.63 -7.83 -22.75
N VAL A 328 11.71 -6.93 -22.38
CA VAL A 328 11.61 -5.60 -22.98
C VAL A 328 12.87 -4.80 -22.70
N LEU A 329 13.38 -4.78 -21.48
CA LEU A 329 14.62 -4.10 -21.10
C LEU A 329 15.81 -4.65 -21.86
N ALA A 330 16.01 -5.99 -21.85
CA ALA A 330 17.15 -6.64 -22.50
C ALA A 330 17.18 -6.36 -24.01
N ARG A 331 16.02 -6.45 -24.68
CA ARG A 331 15.92 -6.16 -26.14
C ARG A 331 16.15 -4.68 -26.43
N GLN A 332 15.56 -3.79 -25.64
CA GLN A 332 15.63 -2.34 -25.86
C GLN A 332 17.03 -1.79 -25.70
N ARG A 333 17.76 -2.28 -24.68
CA ARG A 333 19.14 -1.85 -24.39
C ARG A 333 20.19 -2.80 -24.93
N ARG A 334 19.80 -3.88 -25.61
CA ARG A 334 20.69 -4.93 -26.15
C ARG A 334 21.63 -5.50 -25.10
N LEU A 335 21.10 -5.77 -23.90
CA LEU A 335 21.88 -6.25 -22.77
C LEU A 335 22.16 -7.74 -22.88
N SER A 336 23.34 -8.17 -22.44
CA SER A 336 23.65 -9.57 -22.16
C SER A 336 22.95 -10.03 -20.88
N LEU A 337 22.84 -11.34 -20.66
CA LEU A 337 22.25 -11.90 -19.43
C LEU A 337 23.02 -11.45 -18.17
N GLY A 338 24.36 -11.40 -18.22
CA GLY A 338 25.14 -10.90 -17.09
C GLY A 338 24.91 -9.42 -16.77
N ALA A 339 24.74 -8.58 -17.79
CA ALA A 339 24.41 -7.17 -17.59
C ALA A 339 22.99 -6.97 -16.99
N VAL A 340 22.04 -7.84 -17.36
CA VAL A 340 20.71 -7.86 -16.74
C VAL A 340 20.81 -8.26 -15.28
N GLU A 341 21.57 -9.31 -14.93
CA GLU A 341 21.79 -9.77 -13.57
C GLU A 341 22.33 -8.65 -12.67
N GLU A 342 23.36 -7.95 -13.15
CA GLU A 342 23.97 -6.83 -12.41
C GLU A 342 22.97 -5.70 -12.15
N LEU A 343 22.14 -5.34 -13.14
CA LEU A 343 21.11 -4.32 -12.99
C LEU A 343 20.03 -4.71 -11.96
N LEU A 344 19.69 -5.99 -11.83
CA LEU A 344 18.66 -6.47 -10.92
C LEU A 344 19.10 -6.46 -9.45
N ALA A 345 20.38 -6.35 -9.14
CA ALA A 345 20.88 -6.33 -7.77
C ALA A 345 20.34 -5.14 -6.95
N ALA A 346 20.28 -3.94 -7.54
CA ALA A 346 19.85 -2.73 -6.86
C ALA A 346 18.34 -2.76 -6.45
N PRO A 347 17.38 -3.11 -7.32
CA PRO A 347 15.97 -3.18 -6.92
C PRO A 347 15.71 -4.31 -5.91
N ILE A 348 16.47 -5.42 -5.95
CA ILE A 348 16.35 -6.49 -4.97
C ILE A 348 16.83 -6.00 -3.58
N ALA A 349 17.93 -5.26 -3.49
CA ALA A 349 18.40 -4.68 -2.24
C ALA A 349 17.38 -3.69 -1.65
N THR A 350 16.77 -2.86 -2.49
CA THR A 350 15.70 -1.95 -2.08
C THR A 350 14.48 -2.73 -1.57
N ALA A 351 14.06 -3.76 -2.29
CA ALA A 351 12.96 -4.65 -1.91
C ALA A 351 13.23 -5.32 -0.55
N ALA A 352 14.44 -5.81 -0.32
CA ALA A 352 14.82 -6.46 0.94
C ALA A 352 14.62 -5.53 2.15
N THR A 353 15.01 -4.27 2.05
CA THR A 353 14.78 -3.27 3.11
C THR A 353 13.29 -3.07 3.38
N ILE A 354 12.48 -2.96 2.34
CA ILE A 354 11.03 -2.78 2.47
C ILE A 354 10.38 -4.02 3.11
N ILE A 355 10.78 -5.22 2.67
CA ILE A 355 10.29 -6.50 3.21
C ILE A 355 10.55 -6.60 4.72
N VAL A 356 11.79 -6.31 5.15
CA VAL A 356 12.18 -6.41 6.56
C VAL A 356 11.38 -5.43 7.43
N ILE A 357 11.19 -4.18 7.00
CA ILE A 357 10.39 -3.19 7.73
C ILE A 357 8.92 -3.61 7.79
N THR A 358 8.36 -4.08 6.67
CA THR A 358 6.97 -4.50 6.58
C THR A 358 6.69 -5.73 7.45
N ALA A 359 7.61 -6.72 7.44
CA ALA A 359 7.53 -7.90 8.27
C ALA A 359 7.61 -7.56 9.78
N ALA A 360 8.44 -6.59 10.17
CA ALA A 360 8.48 -6.09 11.55
C ALA A 360 7.14 -5.47 11.98
N GLY A 361 6.48 -4.73 11.08
CA GLY A 361 5.13 -4.22 11.30
C GLY A 361 4.10 -5.34 11.46
N GLY A 362 4.20 -6.40 10.65
CA GLY A 362 3.37 -7.60 10.77
C GLY A 362 3.58 -8.32 12.10
N ALA A 363 4.83 -8.46 12.55
CA ALA A 363 5.16 -9.02 13.86
C ALA A 363 4.54 -8.21 15.00
N PHE A 364 4.67 -6.89 14.97
CA PHE A 364 4.03 -6.00 15.94
C PHE A 364 2.51 -6.19 15.98
N GLY A 365 1.85 -6.22 14.81
CA GLY A 365 0.42 -6.47 14.70
C GLY A 365 0.02 -7.84 15.24
N GLY A 366 0.80 -8.88 14.94
CA GLY A 366 0.63 -10.24 15.50
C GLY A 366 0.69 -10.23 17.03
N MET A 367 1.67 -9.56 17.61
CA MET A 367 1.81 -9.46 19.07
C MET A 367 0.67 -8.69 19.74
N LEU A 368 0.11 -7.65 19.09
CA LEU A 368 -1.12 -6.99 19.59
C LEU A 368 -2.32 -7.94 19.62
N ARG A 369 -2.46 -8.83 18.62
CA ARG A 369 -3.49 -9.90 18.63
C ARG A 369 -3.29 -10.85 19.80
N HIS A 370 -2.07 -11.35 20.00
CA HIS A 370 -1.73 -12.25 21.12
C HIS A 370 -1.92 -11.59 22.49
N ALA A 371 -1.78 -10.28 22.58
CA ALA A 371 -2.04 -9.49 23.79
C ALA A 371 -3.54 -9.24 24.08
N GLY A 372 -4.45 -9.72 23.22
CA GLY A 372 -5.90 -9.53 23.39
C GLY A 372 -6.37 -8.09 23.15
N VAL A 373 -5.55 -7.25 22.51
CA VAL A 373 -5.91 -5.84 22.23
C VAL A 373 -7.16 -5.77 21.34
N GLY A 374 -7.28 -6.68 20.37
CA GLY A 374 -8.44 -6.73 19.49
C GLY A 374 -9.74 -7.01 20.23
N ASP A 375 -9.76 -7.97 21.16
CA ASP A 375 -10.95 -8.31 21.95
C ASP A 375 -11.37 -7.17 22.89
N ALA A 376 -10.40 -6.47 23.46
CA ALA A 376 -10.67 -5.29 24.30
C ALA A 376 -11.31 -4.15 23.48
N ILE A 377 -10.74 -3.84 22.29
CA ILE A 377 -11.28 -2.82 21.38
C ILE A 377 -12.69 -3.21 20.93
N LYS A 378 -12.92 -4.49 20.58
CA LYS A 378 -14.23 -5.02 20.21
C LYS A 378 -15.30 -4.73 21.27
N THR A 379 -14.99 -5.02 22.54
CA THR A 379 -15.91 -4.82 23.67
C THR A 379 -16.30 -3.33 23.78
N VAL A 380 -15.33 -2.43 23.67
CA VAL A 380 -15.57 -0.98 23.70
C VAL A 380 -16.35 -0.51 22.47
N ALA A 381 -15.97 -0.93 21.28
CA ALA A 381 -16.64 -0.53 20.04
C ALA A 381 -18.10 -0.95 20.02
N ALA A 382 -18.42 -2.17 20.49
CA ALA A 382 -19.78 -2.65 20.64
C ALA A 382 -20.59 -1.78 21.63
N SER A 383 -19.97 -1.32 22.70
CA SER A 383 -20.61 -0.46 23.70
C SER A 383 -20.92 0.95 23.20
N TYR A 384 -20.07 1.50 22.31
CA TYR A 384 -20.19 2.88 21.79
C TYR A 384 -20.72 2.97 20.35
N HIS A 385 -21.06 1.85 19.69
CA HIS A 385 -21.55 1.79 18.31
C HIS A 385 -20.65 2.53 17.31
N ILE A 386 -19.32 2.45 17.49
CA ILE A 386 -18.35 3.13 16.64
C ILE A 386 -18.32 2.44 15.27
N ASP A 387 -18.52 3.22 14.21
CA ASP A 387 -18.38 2.74 12.83
C ASP A 387 -16.92 2.34 12.56
N LEU A 388 -16.70 1.07 12.14
CA LEU A 388 -15.37 0.53 11.88
C LEU A 388 -14.65 1.24 10.73
N LEU A 389 -15.38 1.83 9.77
CA LEU A 389 -14.77 2.61 8.69
C LEU A 389 -14.11 3.87 9.25
N LEU A 390 -14.82 4.56 10.12
CA LEU A 390 -14.30 5.76 10.78
C LEU A 390 -13.14 5.42 11.72
N LEU A 391 -13.26 4.33 12.48
CA LEU A 391 -12.21 3.87 13.39
C LEU A 391 -10.94 3.47 12.63
N GLY A 392 -11.06 2.70 11.55
CA GLY A 392 -9.93 2.31 10.70
C GLY A 392 -9.25 3.52 10.07
N TRP A 393 -10.03 4.43 9.51
CA TRP A 393 -9.51 5.68 8.96
C TRP A 393 -8.79 6.54 10.02
N LEU A 394 -9.41 6.76 11.18
CA LEU A 394 -8.86 7.59 12.25
C LEU A 394 -7.58 6.99 12.84
N THR A 395 -7.57 5.68 13.09
CA THR A 395 -6.39 4.98 13.61
C THR A 395 -5.21 5.10 12.64
N ALA A 396 -5.45 4.85 11.34
CA ALA A 396 -4.42 5.02 10.32
C ALA A 396 -3.94 6.46 10.23
N ALA A 397 -4.85 7.45 10.30
CA ALA A 397 -4.51 8.87 10.27
C ALA A 397 -3.64 9.29 11.47
N VAL A 398 -4.03 8.91 12.68
CA VAL A 398 -3.27 9.21 13.90
C VAL A 398 -1.87 8.60 13.85
N LEU A 399 -1.76 7.33 13.48
CA LEU A 399 -0.46 6.66 13.34
C LEU A 399 0.39 7.32 12.25
N LYS A 400 -0.20 7.66 11.10
CA LYS A 400 0.50 8.36 10.02
C LYS A 400 1.04 9.72 10.46
N ILE A 401 0.20 10.54 11.09
CA ILE A 401 0.60 11.87 11.59
C ILE A 401 1.73 11.77 12.60
N ALA A 402 1.67 10.77 13.48
CA ALA A 402 2.62 10.62 14.57
C ALA A 402 3.99 10.11 14.08
N GLN A 403 4.04 9.07 13.24
CA GLN A 403 5.27 8.37 12.89
C GLN A 403 5.78 8.63 11.46
N GLY A 404 4.95 9.20 10.58
CA GLY A 404 5.33 9.61 9.24
C GLY A 404 5.23 8.53 8.15
N SER A 405 5.23 7.24 8.45
CA SER A 405 5.19 6.17 7.45
C SER A 405 3.77 5.70 7.15
N THR A 406 3.32 5.87 5.92
CA THR A 406 2.03 5.34 5.45
C THR A 406 2.01 3.81 5.57
N THR A 407 3.02 3.12 5.07
CA THR A 407 3.10 1.65 5.10
C THR A 407 2.94 1.10 6.52
N VAL A 408 3.69 1.66 7.49
CA VAL A 408 3.61 1.22 8.90
C VAL A 408 2.23 1.53 9.50
N ALA A 409 1.65 2.68 9.19
CA ALA A 409 0.30 3.05 9.66
C ALA A 409 -0.76 2.06 9.14
N LEU A 410 -0.69 1.68 7.85
CA LEU A 410 -1.61 0.72 7.25
C LEU A 410 -1.50 -0.68 7.88
N ILE A 411 -0.26 -1.16 8.06
CA ILE A 411 0.02 -2.49 8.63
C ILE A 411 -0.48 -2.55 10.08
N ALA A 412 -0.10 -1.57 10.90
CA ALA A 412 -0.49 -1.55 12.30
C ALA A 412 -2.01 -1.40 12.47
N THR A 413 -2.64 -0.50 11.70
CA THR A 413 -4.10 -0.30 11.76
C THR A 413 -4.85 -1.55 11.35
N SER A 414 -4.49 -2.19 10.24
CA SER A 414 -5.19 -3.40 9.78
C SER A 414 -5.08 -4.54 10.79
N ALA A 415 -3.93 -4.70 11.44
CA ALA A 415 -3.75 -5.68 12.49
C ALA A 415 -4.58 -5.38 13.77
N ILE A 416 -4.74 -4.10 14.11
CA ILE A 416 -5.58 -3.67 15.24
C ILE A 416 -7.07 -3.88 14.94
N ILE A 417 -7.51 -3.59 13.72
CA ILE A 417 -8.93 -3.63 13.34
C ILE A 417 -9.43 -5.06 13.07
N TRP A 418 -8.58 -5.96 12.58
CA TRP A 418 -8.98 -7.31 12.19
C TRP A 418 -9.78 -8.08 13.24
N PRO A 419 -9.39 -8.13 14.52
CA PRO A 419 -10.16 -8.86 15.53
C PRO A 419 -11.61 -8.37 15.69
N MET A 420 -11.90 -7.14 15.26
CA MET A 420 -13.26 -6.57 15.28
C MET A 420 -14.10 -7.00 14.08
N MET A 421 -13.45 -7.50 13.04
CA MET A 421 -14.07 -7.93 11.78
C MET A 421 -14.22 -9.45 11.70
N ASP A 422 -13.56 -10.22 12.59
CA ASP A 422 -13.55 -11.68 12.53
C ASP A 422 -14.97 -12.25 12.65
N PRO A 423 -15.49 -12.91 11.59
CA PRO A 423 -16.86 -13.46 11.58
C PRO A 423 -17.09 -14.56 12.63
N ALA A 424 -16.01 -15.25 13.05
CA ALA A 424 -16.09 -16.28 14.10
C ALA A 424 -16.36 -15.68 15.48
N ALA A 425 -16.04 -14.41 15.67
CA ALA A 425 -16.13 -13.71 16.93
C ALA A 425 -17.16 -12.57 16.94
N ASN A 426 -17.69 -12.15 15.77
CA ASN A 426 -18.53 -10.97 15.63
C ASN A 426 -19.81 -11.23 14.80
N ALA A 427 -20.80 -10.37 14.96
CA ALA A 427 -21.90 -10.29 14.01
C ALA A 427 -21.37 -9.88 12.62
N ALA A 428 -22.05 -10.34 11.56
CA ALA A 428 -21.71 -9.96 10.20
C ALA A 428 -21.70 -8.43 10.06
N LEU A 429 -20.69 -7.92 9.35
CA LEU A 429 -20.63 -6.50 9.02
C LEU A 429 -21.79 -6.13 8.07
N PRO A 430 -22.35 -4.92 8.19
CA PRO A 430 -23.40 -4.45 7.27
C PRO A 430 -22.85 -4.12 5.87
N TYR A 431 -21.56 -4.30 5.63
CA TYR A 431 -20.85 -4.04 4.37
C TYR A 431 -19.64 -4.97 4.22
N HIS A 432 -19.18 -5.13 3.00
CA HIS A 432 -18.01 -5.97 2.70
C HIS A 432 -16.74 -5.45 3.39
N PRO A 433 -15.88 -6.33 3.95
CA PRO A 433 -14.59 -5.97 4.58
C PRO A 433 -13.68 -5.06 3.74
N MET A 434 -13.85 -5.08 2.42
CA MET A 434 -13.14 -4.21 1.49
C MET A 434 -13.28 -2.72 1.83
N TYR A 435 -14.42 -2.29 2.38
CA TYR A 435 -14.60 -0.89 2.76
C TYR A 435 -13.71 -0.48 3.94
N VAL A 436 -13.42 -1.41 4.86
CA VAL A 436 -12.46 -1.18 5.95
C VAL A 436 -11.04 -1.06 5.40
N PHE A 437 -10.67 -1.91 4.43
CA PHE A 437 -9.41 -1.82 3.70
C PHE A 437 -9.27 -0.43 3.04
N LEU A 438 -10.28 0.03 2.32
CA LEU A 438 -10.27 1.34 1.65
C LEU A 438 -10.22 2.51 2.64
N ALA A 439 -11.02 2.47 3.70
CA ALA A 439 -11.02 3.50 4.74
C ALA A 439 -9.65 3.62 5.40
N THR A 440 -9.06 2.49 5.79
CA THR A 440 -7.70 2.43 6.36
C THR A 440 -6.66 2.98 5.37
N GLY A 441 -6.73 2.59 4.10
CA GLY A 441 -5.85 3.07 3.04
C GLY A 441 -5.88 4.59 2.90
N PHE A 442 -7.07 5.18 2.84
CA PHE A 442 -7.21 6.64 2.80
C PHE A 442 -6.76 7.32 4.10
N GLY A 443 -6.99 6.69 5.26
CA GLY A 443 -6.51 7.21 6.55
C GLY A 443 -4.98 7.37 6.58
N GLY A 444 -4.26 6.39 6.01
CA GLY A 444 -2.80 6.41 5.91
C GLY A 444 -2.21 7.53 5.05
N LEU A 445 -3.02 8.34 4.39
CA LEU A 445 -2.59 9.53 3.65
C LEU A 445 -2.73 10.83 4.47
N CYS A 446 -3.43 10.80 5.59
CA CYS A 446 -3.78 12.00 6.32
C CYS A 446 -2.54 12.76 6.81
N CYS A 447 -2.51 14.06 6.53
CA CYS A 447 -1.57 15.04 7.08
C CYS A 447 -0.08 14.59 7.01
N SER A 448 0.39 14.17 5.83
CA SER A 448 1.81 13.90 5.59
C SER A 448 2.63 15.20 5.66
N TRP A 449 3.62 15.24 6.55
CA TRP A 449 4.43 16.43 6.84
C TRP A 449 5.91 16.07 6.98
N MET A 450 6.73 16.90 7.62
CA MET A 450 8.19 16.77 7.66
C MET A 450 8.72 15.48 8.28
N ASN A 451 7.89 14.68 8.97
CA ASN A 451 8.26 13.37 9.48
C ASN A 451 8.14 12.23 8.45
N ASP A 452 7.57 12.54 7.27
CA ASP A 452 7.37 11.58 6.19
C ASP A 452 8.51 11.67 5.15
N SER A 453 9.07 10.53 4.75
CA SER A 453 10.08 10.46 3.68
C SER A 453 9.54 10.98 2.35
N GLY A 454 8.29 10.70 2.01
CA GLY A 454 7.64 11.18 0.79
C GLY A 454 7.57 12.71 0.72
N PHE A 455 7.38 13.38 1.86
CA PHE A 455 7.47 14.84 1.95
C PHE A 455 8.82 15.36 1.46
N TRP A 456 9.90 14.75 1.90
CA TRP A 456 11.26 15.17 1.53
C TRP A 456 11.62 14.79 0.10
N VAL A 457 11.17 13.62 -0.37
CA VAL A 457 11.34 13.21 -1.78
C VAL A 457 10.70 14.25 -2.70
N VAL A 458 9.44 14.62 -2.44
CA VAL A 458 8.72 15.62 -3.22
C VAL A 458 9.36 17.01 -3.09
N SER A 459 9.77 17.41 -1.89
CA SER A 459 10.43 18.70 -1.67
C SER A 459 11.76 18.78 -2.43
N LYS A 460 12.67 17.82 -2.25
CA LYS A 460 14.03 17.90 -2.79
C LYS A 460 14.08 17.66 -4.29
N LEU A 461 13.44 16.60 -4.78
CA LEU A 461 13.44 16.30 -6.22
C LEU A 461 12.54 17.23 -7.01
N GLY A 462 11.42 17.66 -6.41
CA GLY A 462 10.54 18.66 -7.00
C GLY A 462 11.06 20.09 -6.90
N GLY A 463 12.20 20.36 -6.25
CA GLY A 463 12.73 21.72 -6.07
C GLY A 463 11.78 22.66 -5.33
N LEU A 464 10.95 22.12 -4.42
CA LEU A 464 10.05 22.89 -3.58
C LEU A 464 10.73 23.22 -2.25
N THR A 465 10.47 24.40 -1.71
CA THR A 465 10.81 24.72 -0.32
C THR A 465 9.92 23.94 0.64
N GLU A 466 10.36 23.75 1.88
CA GLU A 466 9.57 23.09 2.93
C GLU A 466 8.19 23.73 3.11
N LYS A 467 8.13 25.06 3.06
CA LYS A 467 6.88 25.83 3.16
C LYS A 467 5.95 25.62 1.98
N GLU A 468 6.48 25.51 0.77
CA GLU A 468 5.71 25.20 -0.44
C GLU A 468 5.20 23.78 -0.40
N THR A 469 6.03 22.82 0.07
CA THR A 469 5.64 21.41 0.24
C THR A 469 4.54 21.26 1.28
N LEU A 470 4.64 21.94 2.43
CA LEU A 470 3.56 21.93 3.43
C LEU A 470 2.24 22.52 2.87
N LYS A 471 2.31 23.56 2.06
CA LYS A 471 1.12 24.21 1.48
C LYS A 471 0.53 23.46 0.27
N SER A 472 1.26 22.56 -0.32
CA SER A 472 0.82 21.78 -1.51
C SER A 472 0.65 20.30 -1.20
N TRP A 473 1.70 19.58 -0.89
CA TRP A 473 1.71 18.14 -0.60
C TRP A 473 0.86 17.77 0.60
N THR A 474 1.09 18.41 1.77
CA THR A 474 0.35 18.10 3.01
C THR A 474 -1.14 18.39 2.85
N VAL A 475 -1.48 19.51 2.20
CA VAL A 475 -2.88 19.86 1.92
C VAL A 475 -3.51 18.87 0.94
N LEU A 476 -2.79 18.48 -0.11
CA LEU A 476 -3.25 17.51 -1.10
C LEU A 476 -3.54 16.15 -0.45
N LEU A 477 -2.60 15.60 0.32
CA LEU A 477 -2.77 14.28 0.92
C LEU A 477 -3.89 14.27 1.95
N THR A 478 -4.02 15.33 2.75
CA THR A 478 -5.14 15.48 3.69
C THR A 478 -6.48 15.55 2.96
N ALA A 479 -6.55 16.28 1.86
CA ALA A 479 -7.76 16.37 1.05
C ALA A 479 -8.12 15.01 0.41
N ILE A 480 -7.14 14.26 -0.10
CA ILE A 480 -7.36 12.90 -0.63
C ILE A 480 -7.89 11.98 0.48
N SER A 481 -7.30 12.03 1.66
CA SER A 481 -7.69 11.22 2.81
C SER A 481 -9.15 11.46 3.21
N ILE A 482 -9.55 12.72 3.33
CA ILE A 482 -10.93 13.10 3.71
C ILE A 482 -11.91 12.77 2.58
N CYS A 483 -11.58 13.13 1.33
CA CYS A 483 -12.42 12.83 0.18
C CYS A 483 -12.64 11.32 0.04
N GLY A 484 -11.56 10.53 0.21
CA GLY A 484 -11.62 9.07 0.17
C GLY A 484 -12.52 8.49 1.27
N LEU A 485 -12.41 8.99 2.51
CA LEU A 485 -13.31 8.59 3.59
C LEU A 485 -14.78 8.85 3.23
N ILE A 486 -15.10 10.04 2.72
CA ILE A 486 -16.47 10.39 2.31
C ILE A 486 -16.97 9.43 1.24
N VAL A 487 -16.15 9.13 0.23
CA VAL A 487 -16.49 8.18 -0.84
C VAL A 487 -16.77 6.80 -0.27
N VAL A 488 -15.93 6.31 0.65
CA VAL A 488 -16.08 4.99 1.28
C VAL A 488 -17.35 4.93 2.13
N LEU A 489 -17.62 5.96 2.95
CA LEU A 489 -18.81 6.03 3.79
C LEU A 489 -20.12 6.05 2.96
N ILE A 490 -20.13 6.74 1.83
CA ILE A 490 -21.28 6.75 0.92
C ILE A 490 -21.41 5.40 0.22
N ALA A 491 -20.29 4.91 -0.35
CA ALA A 491 -20.30 3.66 -1.12
C ALA A 491 -20.71 2.45 -0.28
N SER A 492 -20.28 2.35 0.98
CA SER A 492 -20.64 1.26 1.89
C SER A 492 -22.14 1.21 2.20
N ARG A 493 -22.86 2.33 2.10
CA ARG A 493 -24.32 2.41 2.32
C ARG A 493 -25.12 2.19 1.05
N VAL A 494 -24.59 2.66 -0.10
CA VAL A 494 -25.30 2.56 -1.40
C VAL A 494 -25.06 1.21 -2.06
N LEU A 495 -23.86 0.66 -1.89
CA LEU A 495 -23.44 -0.60 -2.50
C LEU A 495 -22.68 -1.44 -1.43
N PRO A 496 -23.38 -2.01 -0.44
CA PRO A 496 -22.73 -2.67 0.69
C PRO A 496 -21.88 -3.87 0.32
N LEU A 497 -22.11 -4.53 -0.83
CA LEU A 497 -21.38 -5.71 -1.32
C LEU A 497 -21.38 -6.90 -0.33
N ALA A 498 -22.31 -6.87 0.64
CA ALA A 498 -22.43 -7.88 1.70
C ALA A 498 -23.04 -9.19 1.20
#